data_17663c1dbce23e05d58eb60ffcc08e53
#
_entry.id   17663c1dbce23e05d58eb60ffcc08e53
#
_cell.length_a   1.000
_cell.length_b   1.000
_cell.length_c   1.000
_cell.angle_alpha   90.00
_cell.angle_beta   90.00
_cell.angle_gamma   90.00
#
_symmetry.space_group_name_H-M   'P 1'
#
loop_
_entity.id
_entity.type
_entity.pdbx_description
1 polymer ?
#
loop_
_entity_poly.entity_id
_entity_poly.type
_entity_poly.pdbx_seq_one_letter_code
_entity_poly.pdbx_strand_id
1 'polypeptide(L)'
;DGGREKAPAALCRKVIQAKKENKNEIDVWGDGEQTRTFLYVDECVEGTLRLFESNHSDPINIGSDEQVSINQMIEIIENISQVNKLNKNYQLDKPKGVRGRSSNNDLIKRVLNWSYQMSLKDGLTETYKWIESKMNQEGSNLNRFTKS
;
A
#
# COMPACT_ATOMS: atom_id res chain seq x y z
N ASP A 1 17.32 4.25 -2.29
CA ASP A 1 16.87 4.23 -0.89
C ASP A 1 15.63 5.10 -0.76
N GLY A 2 14.45 4.47 -0.80
CA GLY A 2 13.18 5.14 -0.59
C GLY A 2 13.09 5.65 0.85
N GLY A 3 12.84 6.94 1.07
CA GLY A 3 12.94 7.52 2.41
C GLY A 3 11.62 7.63 3.16
N ARG A 4 10.53 8.04 2.49
CA ARG A 4 9.28 8.43 3.16
C ARG A 4 8.04 7.68 2.66
N GLU A 5 8.19 6.85 1.65
CA GLU A 5 7.08 6.08 1.08
C GLU A 5 6.56 5.04 2.09
N LYS A 6 5.26 4.87 2.12
CA LYS A 6 4.62 3.77 2.83
C LYS A 6 4.68 2.48 2.01
N ALA A 7 4.54 1.34 2.65
CA ALA A 7 4.77 0.03 2.04
C ALA A 7 4.08 -0.18 0.67
N PRO A 8 2.80 0.16 0.45
CA PRO A 8 2.17 -0.04 -0.86
C PRO A 8 2.90 0.69 -1.99
N ALA A 9 3.17 1.98 -1.82
CA ALA A 9 3.85 2.79 -2.83
C ALA A 9 5.31 2.35 -3.02
N ALA A 10 6.03 2.10 -1.93
CA ALA A 10 7.42 1.64 -1.98
C ALA A 10 7.57 0.30 -2.73
N LEU A 11 6.67 -0.66 -2.48
CA LEU A 11 6.71 -1.97 -3.14
C LEU A 11 6.32 -1.87 -4.62
N CYS A 12 5.29 -1.10 -4.97
CA CYS A 12 4.95 -0.83 -6.37
C CYS A 12 6.16 -0.24 -7.11
N ARG A 13 6.80 0.80 -6.56
CA ARG A 13 7.99 1.42 -7.17
C ARG A 13 9.13 0.43 -7.33
N LYS A 14 9.43 -0.39 -6.31
CA LYS A 14 10.50 -1.39 -6.37
C LYS A 14 10.26 -2.43 -7.47
N VAL A 15 9.03 -2.94 -7.60
CA VAL A 15 8.67 -3.90 -8.65
C VAL A 15 8.76 -3.25 -10.04
N ILE A 16 8.27 -2.01 -10.21
CA ILE A 16 8.40 -1.27 -11.47
C ILE A 16 9.88 -1.07 -11.83
N GLN A 17 10.71 -0.70 -10.86
CA GLN A 17 12.13 -0.51 -11.07
C GLN A 17 12.82 -1.82 -11.46
N ALA A 18 12.55 -2.92 -10.76
CA ALA A 18 13.09 -4.24 -11.08
C ALA A 18 12.71 -4.65 -12.51
N LYS A 19 11.44 -4.43 -12.91
CA LYS A 19 10.95 -4.68 -14.27
C LYS A 19 11.72 -3.87 -15.31
N LYS A 20 11.92 -2.57 -15.08
CA LYS A 20 12.64 -1.67 -16.02
C LYS A 20 14.13 -2.03 -16.16
N GLU A 21 14.74 -2.47 -15.06
CA GLU A 21 16.16 -2.82 -15.00
C GLU A 21 16.45 -4.29 -15.34
N ASN A 22 15.40 -5.08 -15.68
CA ASN A 22 15.48 -6.54 -15.87
C ASN A 22 16.11 -7.27 -14.69
N LYS A 23 15.89 -6.78 -13.47
CA LYS A 23 16.31 -7.44 -12.24
C LYS A 23 15.26 -8.46 -11.80
N ASN A 24 15.73 -9.56 -11.21
CA ASN A 24 14.86 -10.62 -10.69
C ASN A 24 14.75 -10.61 -9.16
N GLU A 25 15.09 -9.49 -8.52
CA GLU A 25 15.13 -9.37 -7.06
C GLU A 25 14.70 -8.00 -6.57
N ILE A 26 14.19 -7.95 -5.33
CA ILE A 26 13.83 -6.72 -4.61
C ILE A 26 14.21 -6.83 -3.13
N ASP A 27 14.58 -5.70 -2.53
CA ASP A 27 14.81 -5.62 -1.09
C ASP A 27 13.50 -5.46 -0.32
N VAL A 28 13.32 -6.28 0.71
CA VAL A 28 12.16 -6.29 1.60
C VAL A 28 12.64 -6.01 3.03
N TRP A 29 12.12 -4.95 3.66
CA TRP A 29 12.45 -4.65 5.05
C TRP A 29 11.77 -5.63 6.01
N GLY A 30 12.55 -6.22 6.89
CA GLY A 30 12.13 -7.27 7.81
C GLY A 30 12.05 -8.63 7.13
N ASP A 31 11.17 -9.49 7.63
CA ASP A 31 10.93 -10.85 7.14
C ASP A 31 9.73 -10.96 6.18
N GLY A 32 9.03 -9.84 5.95
CA GLY A 32 7.86 -9.80 5.09
C GLY A 32 6.58 -10.38 5.70
N GLU A 33 6.64 -10.90 6.94
CA GLU A 33 5.51 -11.55 7.62
C GLU A 33 4.65 -10.58 8.44
N GLN A 34 5.09 -9.32 8.59
CA GLN A 34 4.28 -8.31 9.27
C GLN A 34 3.02 -8.00 8.46
N THR A 35 1.87 -7.99 9.15
CA THR A 35 0.56 -7.81 8.51
C THR A 35 -0.01 -6.41 8.73
N ARG A 36 -0.70 -5.89 7.74
CA ARG A 36 -1.37 -4.59 7.74
C ARG A 36 -2.67 -4.66 6.96
N THR A 37 -3.51 -3.67 7.17
CA THR A 37 -4.62 -3.33 6.29
C THR A 37 -4.34 -2.00 5.61
N PHE A 38 -4.83 -1.85 4.40
CA PHE A 38 -4.64 -0.64 3.61
C PHE A 38 -5.99 -0.23 3.01
N LEU A 39 -6.28 1.05 3.10
CA LEU A 39 -7.48 1.65 2.51
C LEU A 39 -7.04 2.54 1.35
N TYR A 40 -7.70 2.41 0.21
CA TYR A 40 -7.44 3.28 -0.94
C TYR A 40 -7.81 4.72 -0.61
N VAL A 41 -7.08 5.69 -1.17
CA VAL A 41 -7.20 7.10 -0.75
C VAL A 41 -8.60 7.67 -0.99
N ASP A 42 -9.25 7.34 -2.10
CA ASP A 42 -10.59 7.87 -2.41
C ASP A 42 -11.63 7.33 -1.43
N GLU A 43 -11.52 6.06 -1.03
CA GLU A 43 -12.36 5.46 0.03
C GLU A 43 -12.12 6.15 1.39
N CYS A 44 -10.86 6.48 1.69
CA CYS A 44 -10.52 7.21 2.91
C CYS A 44 -11.12 8.62 2.90
N VAL A 45 -11.06 9.32 1.76
CA VAL A 45 -11.65 10.64 1.58
C VAL A 45 -13.16 10.56 1.72
N GLU A 46 -13.82 9.60 1.06
CA GLU A 46 -15.28 9.42 1.15
C GLU A 46 -15.72 9.15 2.60
N GLY A 47 -15.09 8.18 3.28
CA GLY A 47 -15.41 7.89 4.67
C GLY A 47 -15.22 9.10 5.59
N THR A 48 -14.18 9.91 5.34
CA THR A 48 -13.93 11.15 6.08
C THR A 48 -14.99 12.21 5.83
N LEU A 49 -15.42 12.41 4.59
CA LEU A 49 -16.47 13.36 4.24
C LEU A 49 -17.81 12.96 4.86
N ARG A 50 -18.19 11.68 4.80
CA ARG A 50 -19.41 11.17 5.44
C ARG A 50 -19.39 11.37 6.95
N LEU A 51 -18.22 11.16 7.59
CA LEU A 51 -18.07 11.45 9.02
C LEU A 51 -18.24 12.93 9.31
N PHE A 52 -17.62 13.81 8.52
CA PHE A 52 -17.71 15.25 8.67
C PHE A 52 -19.16 15.78 8.52
N GLU A 53 -19.95 15.20 7.61
CA GLU A 53 -21.34 15.55 7.38
C GLU A 53 -22.30 14.92 8.41
N SER A 54 -21.83 14.01 9.24
CA SER A 54 -22.64 13.34 10.27
C SER A 54 -22.70 14.13 11.57
N ASN A 55 -23.60 13.71 12.47
CA ASN A 55 -23.68 14.25 13.83
C ASN A 55 -22.82 13.44 14.83
N HIS A 56 -21.95 12.53 14.34
CA HIS A 56 -21.11 11.70 15.22
C HIS A 56 -19.87 12.49 15.64
N SER A 57 -19.65 12.61 16.96
CA SER A 57 -18.55 13.40 17.53
C SER A 57 -17.43 12.57 18.17
N ASP A 58 -17.67 11.26 18.37
CA ASP A 58 -16.68 10.39 19.00
C ASP A 58 -15.66 9.85 17.98
N PRO A 59 -14.46 9.47 18.44
CA PRO A 59 -13.47 8.86 17.55
C PRO A 59 -13.99 7.59 16.86
N ILE A 60 -13.73 7.48 15.55
CA ILE A 60 -14.15 6.35 14.72
C ILE A 60 -13.00 5.89 13.82
N ASN A 61 -12.87 4.58 13.61
CA ASN A 61 -11.91 4.05 12.66
C ASN A 61 -12.45 4.15 11.23
N ILE A 62 -11.64 4.68 10.33
CA ILE A 62 -11.86 4.64 8.89
C ILE A 62 -10.73 3.81 8.29
N GLY A 63 -11.01 2.59 7.89
CA GLY A 63 -9.97 1.65 7.44
C GLY A 63 -10.54 0.45 6.68
N SER A 64 -9.65 -0.45 6.31
CA SER A 64 -9.98 -1.76 5.74
C SER A 64 -9.73 -2.84 6.79
N ASP A 65 -10.48 -3.93 6.74
CA ASP A 65 -10.25 -5.17 7.50
C ASP A 65 -9.56 -6.25 6.65
N GLU A 66 -9.27 -5.97 5.38
CA GLU A 66 -8.53 -6.87 4.49
C GLU A 66 -7.04 -6.91 4.90
N GLN A 67 -6.69 -7.89 5.74
CA GLN A 67 -5.36 -8.02 6.29
C GLN A 67 -4.44 -8.79 5.33
N VAL A 68 -3.24 -8.26 5.11
CA VAL A 68 -2.26 -8.82 4.19
C VAL A 68 -0.85 -8.72 4.77
N SER A 69 0.00 -9.73 4.55
CA SER A 69 1.42 -9.63 4.83
C SER A 69 2.14 -8.84 3.72
N ILE A 70 3.34 -8.34 4.01
CA ILE A 70 4.19 -7.69 3.00
C ILE A 70 4.51 -8.66 1.87
N ASN A 71 4.75 -9.94 2.19
CA ASN A 71 5.00 -10.98 1.18
C ASN A 71 3.81 -11.18 0.25
N GLN A 72 2.59 -11.28 0.80
CA GLN A 72 1.36 -11.38 0.01
C GLN A 72 1.12 -10.13 -0.85
N MET A 73 1.41 -8.94 -0.31
CA MET A 73 1.29 -7.69 -1.08
C MET A 73 2.25 -7.67 -2.28
N ILE A 74 3.48 -8.16 -2.12
CA ILE A 74 4.43 -8.28 -3.23
C ILE A 74 3.87 -9.22 -4.30
N GLU A 75 3.32 -10.36 -3.92
CA GLU A 75 2.70 -11.32 -4.87
C GLU A 75 1.53 -10.70 -5.65
N ILE A 76 0.70 -9.88 -4.99
CA ILE A 76 -0.35 -9.13 -5.67
C ILE A 76 0.24 -8.16 -6.70
N ILE A 77 1.30 -7.43 -6.34
CA ILE A 77 1.95 -6.46 -7.23
C ILE A 77 2.68 -7.16 -8.38
N GLU A 78 3.33 -8.30 -8.15
CA GLU A 78 3.92 -9.13 -9.19
C GLU A 78 2.86 -9.53 -10.24
N ASN A 79 1.70 -9.98 -9.78
CA ASN A 79 0.58 -10.32 -10.66
C ASN A 79 0.05 -9.10 -11.45
N ILE A 80 -0.09 -7.93 -10.82
CA ILE A 80 -0.51 -6.69 -11.48
C ILE A 80 0.48 -6.28 -12.57
N SER A 81 1.77 -6.36 -12.27
CA SER A 81 2.86 -5.94 -13.16
C SER A 81 3.20 -6.96 -14.25
N GLN A 82 2.67 -8.18 -14.14
CA GLN A 82 2.97 -9.32 -15.02
C GLN A 82 4.48 -9.66 -15.08
N VAL A 83 5.19 -9.43 -13.96
CA VAL A 83 6.57 -9.88 -13.82
C VAL A 83 6.62 -11.31 -13.29
N ASN A 84 7.69 -12.03 -13.60
CA ASN A 84 7.97 -13.29 -12.95
C ASN A 84 8.20 -13.06 -11.44
N LYS A 85 8.00 -14.12 -10.65
CA LYS A 85 8.24 -14.08 -9.21
C LYS A 85 9.66 -13.58 -8.91
N LEU A 86 9.74 -12.50 -8.13
CA LEU A 86 11.00 -11.86 -7.75
C LEU A 86 11.59 -12.53 -6.50
N ASN A 87 12.91 -12.63 -6.46
CA ASN A 87 13.64 -13.01 -5.26
C ASN A 87 13.54 -11.88 -4.22
N LYS A 88 13.21 -12.23 -2.99
CA LYS A 88 13.05 -11.27 -1.89
C LYS A 88 14.29 -11.26 -1.03
N ASN A 89 15.06 -10.17 -1.07
CA ASN A 89 16.24 -9.96 -0.22
C ASN A 89 15.78 -9.34 1.10
N TYR A 90 15.61 -10.15 2.15
CA TYR A 90 15.11 -9.72 3.44
C TYR A 90 16.15 -8.94 4.24
N GLN A 91 15.87 -7.68 4.54
CA GLN A 91 16.72 -6.78 5.34
C GLN A 91 16.27 -6.84 6.81
N LEU A 92 16.77 -7.82 7.54
CA LEU A 92 16.30 -8.13 8.90
C LEU A 92 16.71 -7.06 9.95
N ASP A 93 17.72 -6.26 9.64
CA ASP A 93 18.21 -5.12 10.45
C ASP A 93 17.33 -3.87 10.33
N LYS A 94 16.46 -3.81 9.33
CA LYS A 94 15.59 -2.66 9.09
C LYS A 94 14.34 -2.69 9.99
N PRO A 95 13.78 -1.51 10.31
CA PRO A 95 12.58 -1.42 11.14
C PRO A 95 11.39 -2.21 10.59
N LYS A 96 10.84 -3.11 11.38
CA LYS A 96 9.67 -3.94 11.03
C LYS A 96 8.36 -3.28 11.49
N GLY A 97 8.42 -2.44 12.51
CA GLY A 97 7.24 -1.93 13.21
C GLY A 97 6.51 -3.04 14.00
N VAL A 98 5.21 -2.86 14.27
CA VAL A 98 4.39 -3.86 14.97
C VAL A 98 4.13 -5.08 14.09
N ARG A 99 3.97 -6.26 14.71
CA ARG A 99 3.77 -7.54 13.99
C ARG A 99 2.50 -7.54 13.14
N GLY A 100 1.39 -7.04 13.69
CA GLY A 100 0.10 -6.97 13.02
C GLY A 100 -0.70 -5.76 13.45
N ARG A 101 -1.47 -5.22 12.53
CA ARG A 101 -2.45 -4.17 12.78
C ARG A 101 -3.57 -4.26 11.77
N SER A 102 -4.83 -4.20 12.27
CA SER A 102 -6.03 -4.14 11.45
C SER A 102 -6.98 -3.06 11.98
N SER A 103 -7.98 -2.69 11.20
CA SER A 103 -9.05 -1.80 11.61
C SER A 103 -10.29 -2.60 11.99
N ASN A 104 -10.92 -2.25 13.11
CA ASN A 104 -12.29 -2.67 13.37
C ASN A 104 -13.24 -1.61 12.81
N ASN A 105 -14.09 -2.00 11.88
CA ASN A 105 -14.98 -1.12 11.12
C ASN A 105 -16.46 -1.25 11.53
N ASP A 106 -16.78 -1.96 12.63
CA ASP A 106 -18.18 -2.18 13.05
C ASP A 106 -18.89 -0.87 13.41
N LEU A 107 -18.15 0.05 14.07
CA LEU A 107 -18.72 1.33 14.48
C LEU A 107 -19.07 2.20 13.27
N ILE A 108 -18.18 2.33 12.29
CA ILE A 108 -18.45 3.15 11.12
C ILE A 108 -19.58 2.59 10.26
N LYS A 109 -19.65 1.27 10.11
CA LYS A 109 -20.78 0.58 9.43
C LYS A 109 -22.11 0.91 10.11
N ARG A 110 -22.14 0.86 11.44
CA ARG A 110 -23.37 1.13 12.22
C ARG A 110 -23.77 2.60 12.21
N VAL A 111 -22.80 3.53 12.34
CA VAL A 111 -23.07 4.96 12.51
C VAL A 111 -23.32 5.66 11.17
N LEU A 112 -22.50 5.34 10.15
CA LEU A 112 -22.56 6.00 8.85
C LEU A 112 -23.20 5.14 7.75
N ASN A 113 -23.59 3.90 8.06
CA ASN A 113 -24.01 2.91 7.06
C ASN A 113 -23.04 2.83 5.87
N TRP A 114 -21.75 2.93 6.17
CA TRP A 114 -20.67 2.97 5.18
C TRP A 114 -19.64 1.86 5.41
N SER A 115 -19.16 1.32 4.33
CA SER A 115 -17.99 0.44 4.28
C SER A 115 -17.25 0.68 2.97
N TYR A 116 -15.92 0.51 3.00
CA TYR A 116 -15.13 0.55 1.78
C TYR A 116 -15.61 -0.51 0.77
N GLN A 117 -15.47 -0.21 -0.52
CA GLN A 117 -15.91 -1.07 -1.62
C GLN A 117 -14.72 -1.57 -2.45
N MET A 118 -13.63 -0.81 -2.49
CA MET A 118 -12.47 -1.14 -3.28
C MET A 118 -11.59 -2.17 -2.57
N SER A 119 -11.34 -3.31 -3.22
CA SER A 119 -10.41 -4.33 -2.71
C SER A 119 -8.97 -3.81 -2.65
N LEU A 120 -8.13 -4.45 -1.82
CA LEU A 120 -6.70 -4.14 -1.79
C LEU A 120 -6.06 -4.29 -3.17
N LYS A 121 -6.42 -5.34 -3.91
CA LYS A 121 -5.90 -5.60 -5.27
C LYS A 121 -6.25 -4.46 -6.22
N ASP A 122 -7.48 -3.97 -6.19
CA ASP A 122 -7.92 -2.89 -7.08
C ASP A 122 -7.22 -1.58 -6.72
N GLY A 123 -7.14 -1.23 -5.43
CA GLY A 123 -6.41 -0.06 -4.95
C GLY A 123 -4.91 -0.10 -5.28
N LEU A 124 -4.28 -1.28 -5.16
CA LEU A 124 -2.89 -1.48 -5.58
C LEU A 124 -2.73 -1.36 -7.09
N THR A 125 -3.72 -1.81 -7.87
CA THR A 125 -3.68 -1.68 -9.34
C THR A 125 -3.68 -0.22 -9.76
N GLU A 126 -4.54 0.61 -9.20
CA GLU A 126 -4.57 2.05 -9.48
C GLU A 126 -3.29 2.75 -9.01
N THR A 127 -2.81 2.41 -7.82
CA THR A 127 -1.54 2.93 -7.27
C THR A 127 -0.35 2.56 -8.17
N TYR A 128 -0.28 1.31 -8.62
CA TYR A 128 0.77 0.82 -9.51
C TYR A 128 0.77 1.58 -10.83
N LYS A 129 -0.38 1.69 -11.50
CA LYS A 129 -0.53 2.42 -12.78
C LYS A 129 -0.09 3.88 -12.64
N TRP A 130 -0.51 4.53 -11.56
CA TRP A 130 -0.12 5.92 -11.32
C TRP A 130 1.38 6.09 -11.14
N ILE A 131 2.03 5.24 -10.31
CA ILE A 131 3.48 5.28 -10.09
C ILE A 131 4.22 4.96 -11.39
N GLU A 132 3.80 3.92 -12.13
CA GLU A 132 4.42 3.54 -13.41
C GLU A 132 4.36 4.69 -14.43
N SER A 133 3.20 5.35 -14.55
CA SER A 133 3.02 6.52 -15.40
C SER A 133 3.98 7.66 -15.01
N LYS A 134 4.09 7.97 -13.71
CA LYS A 134 5.01 9.01 -13.22
C LYS A 134 6.46 8.65 -13.47
N MET A 135 6.87 7.43 -13.22
CA MET A 135 8.23 6.95 -13.49
C MET A 135 8.58 6.93 -14.99
N ASN A 136 7.59 6.84 -15.88
CA ASN A 136 7.78 6.92 -17.33
C ASN A 136 7.90 8.38 -17.80
N GLN A 137 7.16 9.31 -17.20
CA GLN A 137 7.19 10.74 -17.55
C GLN A 137 8.47 11.46 -17.08
N GLU A 138 8.96 11.13 -15.89
CA GLU A 138 10.09 11.84 -15.25
C GLU A 138 11.46 11.23 -15.59
N GLY A 139 11.51 10.17 -16.40
CA GLY A 139 12.75 9.42 -16.67
C GLY A 139 13.32 8.83 -15.37
N SER A 140 14.62 8.58 -15.32
CA SER A 140 15.30 8.02 -14.14
C SER A 140 15.49 8.99 -12.96
N ASN A 141 14.84 10.16 -12.96
CA ASN A 141 14.98 11.15 -11.89
C ASN A 141 14.06 10.82 -10.69
N LEU A 142 14.27 9.62 -10.14
CA LEU A 142 13.58 9.06 -8.95
C LEU A 142 13.81 9.88 -7.66
N ASN A 143 14.70 10.88 -7.71
CA ASN A 143 15.05 11.70 -6.56
C ASN A 143 13.90 12.55 -6.02
N ARG A 144 12.82 12.76 -6.78
CA ARG A 144 11.68 13.57 -6.35
C ARG A 144 10.76 12.85 -5.34
N PHE A 145 10.71 11.53 -5.40
CA PHE A 145 9.93 10.71 -4.45
C PHE A 145 10.71 10.31 -3.20
N THR A 146 12.03 10.49 -3.22
CA THR A 146 12.94 9.99 -2.18
C THR A 146 13.72 11.08 -1.44
N LYS A 147 13.66 12.35 -1.89
CA LYS A 147 14.31 13.46 -1.20
C LYS A 147 13.37 14.13 -0.21
N SER A 148 13.80 14.14 1.01
CA SER A 148 13.31 15.01 2.10
C SER A 148 13.73 16.44 1.89
#